data_f723e4c9ae7049375e52d678e85dd5c1
#
_entry.id   f723e4c9ae7049375e52d678e85dd5c1
#
_cell.length_a   1.000
_cell.length_b   1.000
_cell.length_c   1.000
_cell.angle_alpha   90.00
_cell.angle_beta   90.00
_cell.angle_gamma   90.00
#
_symmetry.space_group_name_H-M   'P 1'
#
loop_
_entity.id
_entity.type
_entity.pdbx_description
1 polymer ?
#
loop_
_entity_poly.entity_id
_entity_poly.type
_entity_poly.pdbx_seq_one_letter_code
_entity_poly.pdbx_strand_id
1 'polypeptide(L)'
;MKLITRKNFLSIVCISFTFMVTGKLIFERLIGHTDRYYTENILLCLGFCIMIPAVLSVHYYLQRFPLLPVLIVQYLAVAAVTLGIVAAVNSATGTDTNAYLEMIISVTIPYVAGAVLYYAAFFRQVKKANAVLAELNAELS
;
A
#
# COMPACT_ATOMS: atom_id res chain seq x y z
N MET A 1 15.26 8.23 8.08
CA MET A 1 15.75 7.47 6.92
C MET A 1 14.63 7.32 5.89
N LYS A 2 14.88 7.61 4.61
CA LYS A 2 13.85 7.58 3.56
C LYS A 2 13.90 6.23 2.84
N LEU A 3 13.00 5.30 3.18
CA LEU A 3 12.91 3.97 2.56
C LEU A 3 12.46 4.05 1.09
N ILE A 4 11.46 4.89 0.82
CA ILE A 4 10.93 5.08 -0.52
C ILE A 4 11.58 6.34 -1.09
N THR A 5 12.52 6.16 -2.01
CA THR A 5 13.22 7.23 -2.73
C THR A 5 12.68 7.28 -4.16
N ARG A 6 12.77 8.43 -4.82
CA ARG A 6 12.34 8.58 -6.24
C ARG A 6 12.94 7.49 -7.14
N LYS A 7 14.19 7.06 -6.87
CA LYS A 7 14.89 6.01 -7.64
C LYS A 7 14.27 4.62 -7.45
N ASN A 8 13.76 4.32 -6.24
CA ASN A 8 13.22 3.00 -5.91
C ASN A 8 11.69 2.94 -6.03
N PHE A 9 11.02 4.09 -6.18
CA PHE A 9 9.56 4.17 -6.24
C PHE A 9 8.99 3.31 -7.37
N LEU A 10 9.51 3.47 -8.57
CA LEU A 10 9.06 2.72 -9.73
C LEU A 10 9.27 1.21 -9.57
N SER A 11 10.42 0.81 -9.02
CA SER A 11 10.71 -0.60 -8.73
C SER A 11 9.71 -1.19 -7.72
N ILE A 12 9.39 -0.44 -6.67
CA ILE A 12 8.40 -0.86 -5.67
C ILE A 12 7.02 -1.02 -6.30
N VAL A 13 6.60 -0.06 -7.12
CA VAL A 13 5.32 -0.12 -7.85
C VAL A 13 5.27 -1.35 -8.77
N CYS A 14 6.31 -1.58 -9.57
CA CYS A 14 6.38 -2.73 -10.49
C CYS A 14 6.34 -4.06 -9.74
N ILE A 15 7.11 -4.21 -8.66
CA ILE A 15 7.13 -5.42 -7.85
C ILE A 15 5.77 -5.66 -7.21
N SER A 16 5.18 -4.63 -6.58
CA SER A 16 3.86 -4.72 -5.95
C SER A 16 2.77 -5.07 -6.96
N PHE A 17 2.80 -4.45 -8.13
CA PHE A 17 1.86 -4.74 -9.22
C PHE A 17 1.98 -6.17 -9.71
N THR A 18 3.21 -6.65 -9.94
CA THR A 18 3.45 -8.04 -10.34
C THR A 18 2.89 -9.03 -9.32
N PHE A 19 3.16 -8.82 -8.03
CA PHE A 19 2.62 -9.68 -6.97
C PHE A 19 1.09 -9.64 -6.91
N MET A 20 0.48 -8.46 -7.02
CA MET A 20 -0.97 -8.31 -6.99
C MET A 20 -1.65 -9.00 -8.17
N VAL A 21 -1.16 -8.77 -9.38
CA VAL A 21 -1.73 -9.39 -10.60
C VAL A 21 -1.53 -10.90 -10.59
N THR A 22 -0.33 -11.37 -10.23
CA THR A 22 -0.05 -12.80 -10.13
C THR A 22 -0.92 -13.47 -9.07
N GLY A 23 -1.05 -12.84 -7.90
CA GLY A 23 -1.93 -13.32 -6.82
C GLY A 23 -3.39 -13.41 -7.26
N LYS A 24 -3.90 -12.38 -7.96
CA LYS A 24 -5.25 -12.37 -8.52
C LYS A 24 -5.44 -13.51 -9.52
N LEU A 25 -4.52 -13.69 -10.46
CA LEU A 25 -4.60 -14.75 -11.48
C LEU A 25 -4.61 -16.16 -10.87
N ILE A 26 -3.76 -16.39 -9.86
CA ILE A 26 -3.72 -17.68 -9.15
C ILE A 26 -5.05 -17.91 -8.42
N PHE A 27 -5.57 -16.89 -7.75
CA PHE A 27 -6.81 -16.97 -6.99
C PHE A 27 -8.01 -17.25 -7.91
N GLU A 28 -8.12 -16.55 -9.03
CA GLU A 28 -9.18 -16.77 -10.04
C GLU A 28 -9.10 -18.18 -10.61
N ARG A 29 -7.88 -18.69 -10.87
CA ARG A 29 -7.69 -20.05 -11.38
C ARG A 29 -8.08 -21.13 -10.36
N LEU A 30 -7.83 -20.90 -9.07
CA LEU A 30 -8.17 -21.83 -8.01
C LEU A 30 -9.67 -21.89 -7.73
N ILE A 31 -10.35 -20.76 -7.81
CA ILE A 31 -11.80 -20.67 -7.53
C ILE A 31 -12.64 -20.93 -8.79
N GLY A 32 -12.03 -20.87 -9.98
CA GLY A 32 -12.76 -21.03 -11.25
C GLY A 32 -13.66 -19.84 -11.58
N HIS A 33 -13.39 -18.68 -10.98
CA HIS A 33 -14.16 -17.46 -11.20
C HIS A 33 -13.59 -16.68 -12.39
N THR A 34 -14.45 -16.34 -13.34
CA THR A 34 -14.06 -15.51 -14.50
C THR A 34 -14.47 -14.08 -14.22
N ASP A 35 -13.49 -13.20 -14.12
CA ASP A 35 -13.74 -11.77 -13.89
C ASP A 35 -14.34 -11.12 -15.15
N ARG A 36 -15.53 -10.56 -15.01
CA ARG A 36 -16.25 -9.86 -16.11
C ARG A 36 -15.60 -8.52 -16.48
N TYR A 37 -14.94 -7.88 -15.50
CA TYR A 37 -14.31 -6.56 -15.63
C TYR A 37 -12.79 -6.64 -15.45
N TYR A 38 -12.17 -7.62 -16.13
CA TYR A 38 -10.77 -7.95 -15.97
C TYR A 38 -9.82 -6.75 -16.20
N THR A 39 -10.07 -5.98 -17.27
CA THR A 39 -9.23 -4.83 -17.65
C THR A 39 -9.33 -3.71 -16.62
N GLU A 40 -10.55 -3.38 -16.19
CA GLU A 40 -10.82 -2.34 -15.20
C GLU A 40 -10.21 -2.70 -13.85
N ASN A 41 -10.31 -3.95 -13.45
CA ASN A 41 -9.73 -4.45 -12.20
C ASN A 41 -8.19 -4.45 -12.23
N ILE A 42 -7.55 -4.73 -13.35
CA ILE A 42 -6.09 -4.60 -13.49
C ILE A 42 -5.66 -3.13 -13.41
N LEU A 43 -6.38 -2.21 -14.04
CA LEU A 43 -6.10 -0.78 -13.95
C LEU A 43 -6.27 -0.26 -12.52
N LEU A 44 -7.29 -0.73 -11.80
CA LEU A 44 -7.47 -0.44 -10.37
C LEU A 44 -6.31 -0.97 -9.53
N CYS A 45 -5.85 -2.20 -9.77
CA CYS A 45 -4.67 -2.75 -9.10
C CYS A 45 -3.43 -1.90 -9.34
N LEU A 46 -3.23 -1.40 -10.56
CA LEU A 46 -2.13 -0.48 -10.87
C LEU A 46 -2.27 0.82 -10.09
N GLY A 47 -3.47 1.39 -10.05
CA GLY A 47 -3.76 2.60 -9.27
C GLY A 47 -3.42 2.43 -7.78
N PHE A 48 -3.80 1.31 -7.16
CA PHE A 48 -3.44 1.00 -5.77
C PHE A 48 -1.94 0.80 -5.58
N CYS A 49 -1.26 0.13 -6.50
CA CYS A 49 0.19 -0.07 -6.43
C CYS A 49 0.98 1.25 -6.54
N ILE A 50 0.42 2.28 -7.13
CA ILE A 50 0.99 3.62 -7.17
C ILE A 50 0.61 4.40 -5.90
N MET A 51 -0.66 4.39 -5.52
CA MET A 51 -1.21 5.19 -4.42
C MET A 51 -0.65 4.77 -3.06
N ILE A 52 -0.60 3.45 -2.77
CA ILE A 52 -0.16 2.95 -1.46
C ILE A 52 1.30 3.34 -1.16
N PRO A 53 2.30 3.08 -2.03
CA PRO A 53 3.66 3.53 -1.81
C PRO A 53 3.80 5.06 -1.76
N ALA A 54 2.99 5.80 -2.53
CA ALA A 54 2.98 7.26 -2.48
C ALA A 54 2.56 7.76 -1.10
N VAL A 55 1.46 7.24 -0.55
CA VAL A 55 0.96 7.57 0.80
C VAL A 55 1.96 7.16 1.87
N LEU A 56 2.52 5.96 1.79
CA LEU A 56 3.55 5.49 2.73
C LEU A 56 4.84 6.32 2.66
N SER A 57 5.19 6.86 1.48
CA SER A 57 6.32 7.78 1.31
C SER A 57 6.15 9.09 2.11
N VAL A 58 4.92 9.54 2.31
CA VAL A 58 4.60 10.74 3.13
C VAL A 58 4.94 10.52 4.61
N HIS A 59 5.00 9.27 5.07
CA HIS A 59 5.40 8.95 6.44
C HIS A 59 6.74 9.58 6.84
N TYR A 60 7.68 9.75 5.90
CA TYR A 60 8.96 10.42 6.16
C TYR A 60 8.80 11.84 6.71
N TYR A 61 7.80 12.58 6.27
CA TYR A 61 7.51 13.94 6.74
C TYR A 61 6.76 13.95 8.07
N LEU A 62 6.11 12.83 8.41
CA LEU A 62 5.27 12.67 9.60
C LEU A 62 5.99 11.93 10.75
N GLN A 63 7.32 11.75 10.66
CA GLN A 63 8.13 11.02 11.66
C GLN A 63 8.11 11.66 13.07
N ARG A 64 7.65 12.90 13.20
CA ARG A 64 7.45 13.57 14.48
C ARG A 64 6.27 13.04 15.30
N PHE A 65 5.32 12.36 14.64
CA PHE A 65 4.12 11.85 15.26
C PHE A 65 4.25 10.36 15.59
N PRO A 66 3.55 9.88 16.62
CA PRO A 66 3.51 8.44 16.92
C PRO A 66 3.01 7.67 15.69
N LEU A 67 3.57 6.49 15.49
CA LEU A 67 3.39 5.65 14.29
C LEU A 67 1.93 5.28 14.05
N LEU A 68 1.19 4.92 15.10
CA LEU A 68 -0.19 4.46 15.02
C LEU A 68 -1.16 5.50 14.44
N PRO A 69 -1.22 6.75 14.96
CA PRO A 69 -2.13 7.76 14.38
C PRO A 69 -1.75 8.12 12.94
N VAL A 70 -0.47 8.13 12.59
CA VAL A 70 -0.05 8.39 11.20
C VAL A 70 -0.58 7.30 10.26
N LEU A 71 -0.48 6.04 10.66
CA LEU A 71 -0.97 4.90 9.88
C LEU A 71 -2.50 4.95 9.69
N ILE A 72 -3.23 5.30 10.75
CA ILE A 72 -4.69 5.44 10.69
C ILE A 72 -5.09 6.58 9.74
N VAL A 73 -4.46 7.75 9.86
CA VAL A 73 -4.76 8.89 8.99
C VAL A 73 -4.43 8.57 7.52
N GLN A 74 -3.33 7.91 7.27
CA GLN A 74 -2.95 7.47 5.92
C GLN A 74 -3.97 6.47 5.34
N TYR A 75 -4.41 5.50 6.14
CA TYR A 75 -5.44 4.55 5.73
C TYR A 75 -6.77 5.26 5.42
N LEU A 76 -7.21 6.18 6.29
CA LEU A 76 -8.43 6.95 6.07
C LEU A 76 -8.34 7.81 4.80
N ALA A 77 -7.18 8.40 4.50
CA ALA A 77 -6.96 9.15 3.27
C ALA A 77 -7.10 8.26 2.03
N VAL A 78 -6.48 7.07 2.04
CA VAL A 78 -6.59 6.09 0.93
C VAL A 78 -8.04 5.63 0.77
N ALA A 79 -8.72 5.29 1.86
CA ALA A 79 -10.10 4.85 1.85
C ALA A 79 -11.05 5.96 1.33
N ALA A 80 -10.85 7.22 1.78
CA ALA A 80 -11.65 8.35 1.32
C ALA A 80 -11.50 8.61 -0.18
N VAL A 81 -10.27 8.57 -0.71
CA VAL A 81 -10.03 8.73 -2.15
C VAL A 81 -10.70 7.61 -2.94
N THR A 82 -10.58 6.37 -2.48
CA THR A 82 -11.19 5.21 -3.15
C THR A 82 -12.72 5.29 -3.12
N LEU A 83 -13.31 5.58 -1.97
CA LEU A 83 -14.77 5.75 -1.85
C LEU A 83 -15.27 6.92 -2.69
N GLY A 84 -14.49 8.01 -2.79
CA GLY A 84 -14.80 9.14 -3.67
C GLY A 84 -14.84 8.74 -5.15
N ILE A 85 -13.87 7.93 -5.59
CA ILE A 85 -13.84 7.39 -6.97
C ILE A 85 -15.05 6.49 -7.20
N VAL A 86 -15.35 5.57 -6.27
CA VAL A 86 -16.53 4.67 -6.39
C VAL A 86 -17.83 5.45 -6.43
N ALA A 87 -17.98 6.47 -5.57
CA ALA A 87 -19.16 7.32 -5.56
C ALA A 87 -19.34 8.08 -6.89
N ALA A 88 -18.24 8.59 -7.47
CA ALA A 88 -18.26 9.27 -8.77
C ALA A 88 -18.66 8.32 -9.91
N VAL A 89 -18.13 7.09 -9.91
CA VAL A 89 -18.48 6.05 -10.90
C VAL A 89 -19.93 5.60 -10.70
N ASN A 90 -20.34 5.39 -9.44
CA ASN A 90 -21.70 4.94 -9.11
C ASN A 90 -22.77 5.96 -9.51
N SER A 91 -22.49 7.26 -9.35
CA SER A 91 -23.41 8.31 -9.83
C SER A 91 -23.60 8.31 -11.34
N ALA A 92 -22.64 7.74 -12.10
CA ALA A 92 -22.69 7.63 -13.55
C ALA A 92 -23.31 6.30 -14.03
N THR A 93 -23.23 5.21 -13.26
CA THR A 93 -23.57 3.85 -13.71
C THR A 93 -24.68 3.15 -12.92
N GLY A 94 -25.09 3.69 -11.75
CA GLY A 94 -26.17 3.11 -10.92
C GLY A 94 -25.78 1.77 -10.30
N THR A 95 -24.66 1.69 -9.61
CA THR A 95 -24.09 0.44 -9.08
C THR A 95 -24.72 0.03 -7.74
N ASP A 96 -24.68 -1.27 -7.41
CA ASP A 96 -25.22 -1.87 -6.19
C ASP A 96 -24.47 -1.47 -4.93
N THR A 97 -25.20 -1.45 -3.79
CA THR A 97 -24.66 -1.13 -2.45
C THR A 97 -23.52 -2.05 -2.03
N ASN A 98 -23.45 -3.27 -2.54
CA ASN A 98 -22.37 -4.23 -2.26
C ASN A 98 -21.00 -3.81 -2.84
N ALA A 99 -20.99 -2.99 -3.90
CA ALA A 99 -19.76 -2.51 -4.52
C ALA A 99 -18.88 -1.73 -3.54
N TYR A 100 -19.46 -0.99 -2.59
CA TYR A 100 -18.72 -0.25 -1.58
C TYR A 100 -17.99 -1.18 -0.60
N LEU A 101 -18.63 -2.27 -0.17
CA LEU A 101 -18.02 -3.25 0.73
C LEU A 101 -16.88 -4.00 0.05
N GLU A 102 -17.09 -4.46 -1.17
CA GLU A 102 -16.05 -5.15 -1.95
C GLU A 102 -14.84 -4.25 -2.20
N MET A 103 -15.08 -2.97 -2.46
CA MET A 103 -14.03 -1.98 -2.68
C MET A 103 -13.22 -1.69 -1.40
N ILE A 104 -13.88 -1.56 -0.24
CA ILE A 104 -13.19 -1.38 1.05
C ILE A 104 -12.29 -2.57 1.34
N ILE A 105 -12.77 -3.79 1.14
CA ILE A 105 -11.98 -5.01 1.35
C ILE A 105 -10.79 -5.05 0.40
N SER A 106 -11.01 -4.75 -0.88
CA SER A 106 -9.99 -4.73 -1.93
C SER A 106 -8.88 -3.71 -1.67
N VAL A 107 -9.18 -2.61 -0.98
CA VAL A 107 -8.20 -1.59 -0.58
C VAL A 107 -7.50 -1.97 0.72
N THR A 108 -8.25 -2.47 1.70
CA THR A 108 -7.73 -2.76 3.04
C THR A 108 -6.66 -3.84 3.01
N ILE A 109 -6.90 -4.93 2.28
CA ILE A 109 -5.96 -6.06 2.23
C ILE A 109 -4.59 -5.63 1.68
N PRO A 110 -4.46 -5.03 0.48
CA PRO A 110 -3.16 -4.62 -0.03
C PRO A 110 -2.53 -3.47 0.77
N TYR A 111 -3.35 -2.58 1.36
CA TYR A 111 -2.82 -1.52 2.24
C TYR A 111 -2.18 -2.11 3.50
N VAL A 112 -2.85 -3.02 4.18
CA VAL A 112 -2.32 -3.68 5.39
C VAL A 112 -1.06 -4.47 5.05
N ALA A 113 -1.07 -5.25 3.97
CA ALA A 113 0.10 -5.98 3.51
C ALA A 113 1.28 -5.05 3.21
N GLY A 114 1.04 -3.96 2.45
CA GLY A 114 2.05 -2.96 2.14
C GLY A 114 2.58 -2.24 3.39
N ALA A 115 1.71 -1.89 4.32
CA ALA A 115 2.09 -1.26 5.58
C ALA A 115 2.96 -2.21 6.43
N VAL A 116 2.58 -3.48 6.58
CA VAL A 116 3.36 -4.46 7.33
C VAL A 116 4.76 -4.63 6.72
N LEU A 117 4.87 -4.77 5.41
CA LEU A 117 6.15 -4.90 4.72
C LEU A 117 7.02 -3.64 4.88
N TYR A 118 6.40 -2.47 4.72
CA TYR A 118 7.09 -1.18 4.89
C TYR A 118 7.65 -1.02 6.30
N TYR A 119 6.84 -1.29 7.32
CA TYR A 119 7.28 -1.13 8.71
C TYR A 119 8.26 -2.21 9.13
N ALA A 120 8.13 -3.44 8.67
CA ALA A 120 9.13 -4.48 8.90
C ALA A 120 10.50 -4.09 8.32
N ALA A 121 10.53 -3.54 7.11
CA ALA A 121 11.74 -3.03 6.49
C ALA A 121 12.30 -1.82 7.25
N PHE A 122 11.44 -0.90 7.68
CA PHE A 122 11.81 0.28 8.46
C PHE A 122 12.47 -0.10 9.79
N PHE A 123 11.86 -0.99 10.58
CA PHE A 123 12.43 -1.44 11.85
C PHE A 123 13.73 -2.18 11.67
N ARG A 124 13.90 -2.98 10.61
CA ARG A 124 15.18 -3.61 10.29
C ARG A 124 16.28 -2.59 10.02
N GLN A 125 15.98 -1.50 9.32
CA GLN A 125 16.95 -0.44 9.04
C GLN A 125 17.31 0.36 10.31
N VAL A 126 16.31 0.68 11.16
CA VAL A 126 16.55 1.34 12.45
C VAL A 126 17.43 0.48 13.34
N LYS A 127 17.18 -0.83 13.42
CA LYS A 127 18.01 -1.76 14.20
C LYS A 127 19.46 -1.79 13.70
N LYS A 128 19.67 -1.83 12.37
CA LYS A 128 21.02 -1.76 11.78
C LYS A 128 21.72 -0.45 12.10
N ALA A 129 21.03 0.69 11.98
CA ALA A 129 21.58 2.00 12.27
C ALA A 129 22.01 2.11 13.76
N ASN A 130 21.18 1.60 14.67
CA ASN A 130 21.50 1.59 16.10
C ASN A 130 22.68 0.68 16.44
N ALA A 131 22.86 -0.45 15.75
CA ALA A 131 24.01 -1.34 15.92
C ALA A 131 25.31 -0.62 15.50
N VAL A 132 25.32 0.03 14.35
CA VAL A 132 26.50 0.80 13.87
C VAL A 132 26.84 1.95 14.83
N LEU A 133 25.82 2.64 15.38
CA LEU A 133 26.06 3.70 16.38
C LEU A 133 26.66 3.16 17.67
N ALA A 134 26.23 1.98 18.10
CA ALA A 134 26.80 1.33 19.31
C ALA A 134 28.24 0.92 19.09
N GLU A 135 28.61 0.39 17.91
CA GLU A 135 29.99 0.05 17.57
C GLU A 135 30.87 1.29 17.55
N LEU A 136 30.43 2.39 16.90
CA LEU A 136 31.17 3.66 16.86
C LEU A 136 31.40 4.26 18.26
N ASN A 137 30.40 4.18 19.13
CA ASN A 137 30.54 4.67 20.52
C ASN A 137 31.48 3.80 21.34
N ALA A 138 31.58 2.50 21.07
CA ALA A 138 32.53 1.61 21.73
C ALA A 138 33.98 1.84 21.27
N GLU A 139 34.20 2.25 20.01
CA GLU A 139 35.51 2.59 19.49
C GLU A 139 36.04 3.96 19.99
N LEU A 140 35.13 4.87 20.39
CA LEU A 140 35.45 6.23 20.85
C LEU A 140 35.63 6.31 22.38
N SER A 141 35.34 5.27 23.14
CA SER A 141 35.47 5.20 24.59
C SER A 141 36.68 4.33 25.01
#